data_7ff850a7be3a914d9e57d7a5314e35fa
#
_entry.id   7ff850a7be3a914d9e57d7a5314e35fa
#
_cell.length_a   1.000
_cell.length_b   1.000
_cell.length_c   1.000
_cell.angle_alpha   90.00
_cell.angle_beta   90.00
_cell.angle_gamma   90.00
#
_symmetry.space_group_name_H-M   'P 1'
#
loop_
_entity.id
_entity.type
_entity.pdbx_description
1 polymer ?
#
loop_
_entity_poly.entity_id
_entity_poly.type
_entity_poly.pdbx_seq_one_letter_code
_entity_poly.pdbx_strand_id
1 'polypeptide(L)'
;MEIKSKQQILQKRKEVEQELTELLQETGSEFGVEDIKEIIYNEDGQDAMTNIIAMFDTGQGAGELQDILELVNDAWNYFPHKIIGGLSPAEKILEYQNRN
;
A
#
# COMPACT_ATOMS: atom_id res chain seq x y z
N MET A 1 14.74 -1.08 5.28
CA MET A 1 14.42 -1.43 3.89
C MET A 1 15.52 -0.92 2.98
N GLU A 2 16.12 -1.81 2.22
CA GLU A 2 17.15 -1.43 1.27
C GLU A 2 16.55 -1.33 -0.13
N ILE A 3 16.58 -0.12 -0.71
CA ILE A 3 16.01 0.14 -2.03
C ILE A 3 17.15 0.48 -2.97
N LYS A 4 17.34 -0.35 -4.00
CA LYS A 4 18.47 -0.22 -4.91
C LYS A 4 18.15 0.48 -6.22
N SER A 5 16.89 0.41 -6.70
CA SER A 5 16.52 0.99 -7.98
C SER A 5 15.03 1.26 -8.05
N LYS A 6 14.64 2.16 -8.96
CA LYS A 6 13.24 2.43 -9.24
C LYS A 6 12.54 1.20 -9.82
N GLN A 7 13.26 0.40 -10.60
CA GLN A 7 12.71 -0.83 -11.17
C GLN A 7 12.29 -1.81 -10.08
N GLN A 8 13.08 -1.92 -9.02
CA GLN A 8 12.78 -2.75 -7.86
C GLN A 8 11.50 -2.25 -7.15
N ILE A 9 11.35 -0.94 -7.04
CA ILE A 9 10.16 -0.33 -6.44
C ILE A 9 8.92 -0.66 -7.28
N LEU A 10 9.00 -0.53 -8.60
CA LEU A 10 7.88 -0.80 -9.49
C LEU A 10 7.50 -2.28 -9.45
N GLN A 11 8.48 -3.17 -9.35
CA GLN A 11 8.23 -4.60 -9.22
C GLN A 11 7.52 -4.91 -7.91
N LYS A 12 7.98 -4.34 -6.81
CA LYS A 12 7.37 -4.55 -5.49
C LYS A 12 5.95 -3.97 -5.46
N ARG A 13 5.74 -2.80 -6.07
CA ARG A 13 4.41 -2.19 -6.19
C ARG A 13 3.44 -3.14 -6.90
N LYS A 14 3.89 -3.76 -7.98
CA LYS A 14 3.08 -4.69 -8.75
C LYS A 14 2.71 -5.93 -7.93
N GLU A 15 3.67 -6.46 -7.17
CA GLU A 15 3.44 -7.62 -6.30
C GLU A 15 2.42 -7.29 -5.20
N VAL A 16 2.56 -6.15 -4.56
CA VAL A 16 1.65 -5.69 -3.52
C VAL A 16 0.24 -5.50 -4.09
N GLU A 17 0.16 -4.89 -5.27
CA GLU A 17 -1.11 -4.67 -5.95
C GLU A 17 -1.83 -5.99 -6.23
N GLN A 18 -1.09 -7.00 -6.69
CA GLN A 18 -1.65 -8.32 -6.96
C GLN A 18 -2.12 -9.00 -5.68
N GLU A 19 -1.32 -8.96 -4.62
CA GLU A 19 -1.66 -9.55 -3.33
C GLU A 19 -2.90 -8.90 -2.73
N LEU A 20 -3.02 -7.57 -2.83
CA LEU A 20 -4.21 -6.85 -2.37
C LEU A 20 -5.45 -7.27 -3.15
N THR A 21 -5.32 -7.39 -4.46
CA THR A 21 -6.43 -7.81 -5.32
C THR A 21 -6.92 -9.19 -4.91
N GLU A 22 -6.01 -10.14 -4.72
CA GLU A 22 -6.34 -11.49 -4.33
C GLU A 22 -7.01 -11.53 -2.94
N LEU A 23 -6.48 -10.77 -2.00
CA LEU A 23 -7.01 -10.71 -0.64
C LEU A 23 -8.42 -10.09 -0.61
N LEU A 24 -8.65 -9.03 -1.38
CA LEU A 24 -9.97 -8.43 -1.49
C LEU A 24 -10.99 -9.42 -2.04
N GLN A 25 -10.60 -10.21 -3.05
CA GLN A 25 -11.45 -11.24 -3.62
C GLN A 25 -11.75 -12.35 -2.61
N GLU A 26 -10.74 -12.81 -1.89
CA GLU A 26 -10.89 -13.87 -0.89
C GLU A 26 -11.80 -13.45 0.26
N THR A 27 -11.74 -12.20 0.68
CA THR A 27 -12.55 -11.68 1.77
C THR A 27 -13.96 -11.27 1.33
N GLY A 28 -14.25 -11.35 0.04
CA GLY A 28 -15.54 -10.96 -0.50
C GLY A 28 -15.81 -9.47 -0.44
N SER A 29 -14.76 -8.66 -0.42
CA SER A 29 -14.91 -7.21 -0.36
C SER A 29 -15.52 -6.67 -1.65
N GLU A 30 -16.35 -5.63 -1.53
CA GLU A 30 -16.89 -4.90 -2.67
C GLU A 30 -15.90 -3.92 -3.26
N PHE A 31 -14.82 -3.65 -2.53
CA PHE A 31 -13.80 -2.70 -2.95
C PHE A 31 -12.75 -3.37 -3.83
N GLY A 32 -12.14 -2.58 -4.71
CA GLY A 32 -11.02 -3.02 -5.54
C GLY A 32 -9.73 -2.35 -5.13
N VAL A 33 -8.61 -2.81 -5.69
CA VAL A 33 -7.30 -2.23 -5.40
C VAL A 33 -7.22 -0.76 -5.80
N GLU A 34 -8.00 -0.35 -6.80
CA GLU A 34 -8.05 1.05 -7.22
C GLU A 34 -8.59 1.97 -6.12
N ASP A 35 -9.52 1.47 -5.31
CA ASP A 35 -10.03 2.23 -4.16
C ASP A 35 -8.94 2.45 -3.13
N ILE A 36 -8.11 1.44 -2.89
CA ILE A 36 -6.99 1.53 -1.97
C ILE A 36 -5.96 2.54 -2.49
N LYS A 37 -5.63 2.48 -3.77
CA LYS A 37 -4.71 3.41 -4.41
C LYS A 37 -5.18 4.86 -4.27
N GLU A 38 -6.47 5.09 -4.47
CA GLU A 38 -7.06 6.42 -4.37
C GLU A 38 -6.97 6.97 -2.95
N ILE A 39 -7.28 6.15 -1.96
CA ILE A 39 -7.18 6.55 -0.55
C ILE A 39 -5.74 6.91 -0.20
N ILE A 40 -4.79 6.09 -0.62
CA ILE A 40 -3.36 6.33 -0.35
C ILE A 40 -2.89 7.60 -1.07
N TYR A 41 -3.28 7.77 -2.33
CA TYR A 41 -2.88 8.93 -3.13
C TYR A 41 -3.35 10.23 -2.50
N ASN A 42 -4.61 10.29 -2.08
CA ASN A 42 -5.21 11.49 -1.50
C ASN A 42 -4.82 11.70 -0.04
N GLU A 43 -4.47 10.64 0.66
CA GLU A 43 -3.95 10.65 2.03
C GLU A 43 -4.70 11.65 2.93
N ASP A 44 -6.01 11.44 3.05
CA ASP A 44 -6.90 12.39 3.68
C ASP A 44 -6.94 12.20 5.20
N GLY A 45 -5.86 12.63 5.85
CA GLY A 45 -5.76 12.63 7.30
C GLY A 45 -5.29 11.30 7.89
N GLN A 46 -5.44 11.18 9.21
CA GLN A 46 -4.98 10.02 9.98
C GLN A 46 -5.84 8.79 9.76
N ASP A 47 -7.02 8.95 9.20
CA ASP A 47 -7.98 7.86 9.05
C ASP A 47 -7.78 7.02 7.79
N ALA A 48 -6.87 7.42 6.90
CA ALA A 48 -6.67 6.72 5.64
C ALA A 48 -6.30 5.26 5.83
N MET A 49 -5.33 4.97 6.71
CA MET A 49 -4.94 3.59 7.02
C MET A 49 -6.09 2.79 7.61
N THR A 50 -6.81 3.38 8.54
CA THR A 50 -7.96 2.74 9.17
C THR A 50 -9.04 2.41 8.14
N ASN A 51 -9.30 3.33 7.21
CA ASN A 51 -10.28 3.11 6.16
C ASN A 51 -9.88 1.97 5.24
N ILE A 52 -8.60 1.86 4.90
CA ILE A 52 -8.10 0.77 4.08
C ILE A 52 -8.26 -0.57 4.82
N ILE A 53 -7.87 -0.62 6.08
CA ILE A 53 -7.99 -1.83 6.89
C ILE A 53 -9.46 -2.28 6.99
N ALA A 54 -10.37 -1.33 7.13
CA ALA A 54 -11.80 -1.61 7.22
C ALA A 54 -12.35 -2.29 5.96
N MET A 55 -11.73 -2.08 4.79
CA MET A 55 -12.14 -2.74 3.55
C MET A 55 -11.95 -4.26 3.62
N PHE A 56 -11.09 -4.74 4.51
CA PHE A 56 -10.81 -6.16 4.70
C PHE A 56 -11.52 -6.75 5.92
N ASP A 57 -12.45 -6.01 6.53
CA ASP A 57 -13.12 -6.47 7.74
C ASP A 57 -14.12 -7.59 7.43
N THR A 58 -13.70 -8.81 7.68
CA THR A 58 -14.50 -10.00 7.44
C THR A 58 -14.68 -10.86 8.68
N GLY A 59 -14.36 -10.31 9.86
CA GLY A 59 -14.45 -11.06 11.12
C GLY A 59 -13.34 -12.08 11.27
N GLN A 60 -12.22 -11.88 10.62
CA GLN A 60 -11.09 -12.80 10.64
C GLN A 60 -10.33 -12.75 11.97
N GLY A 61 -9.55 -13.79 12.23
CA GLY A 61 -8.75 -13.90 13.44
C GLY A 61 -7.54 -12.98 13.46
N ALA A 62 -6.88 -12.91 14.63
CA ALA A 62 -5.75 -12.01 14.85
C ALA A 62 -4.58 -12.24 13.89
N GLY A 63 -4.33 -13.49 13.49
CA GLY A 63 -3.25 -13.81 12.55
C GLY A 63 -3.48 -13.21 11.17
N GLU A 64 -4.71 -13.30 10.69
CA GLU A 64 -5.07 -12.74 9.40
C GLU A 64 -5.02 -11.21 9.42
N LEU A 65 -5.41 -10.61 10.54
CA LEU A 65 -5.31 -9.17 10.72
C LEU A 65 -3.85 -8.70 10.63
N GLN A 66 -2.92 -9.47 11.20
CA GLN A 66 -1.50 -9.17 11.13
C GLN A 66 -1.01 -9.15 9.67
N ASP A 67 -1.42 -10.13 8.87
CA ASP A 67 -1.06 -10.20 7.46
C ASP A 67 -1.64 -9.02 6.68
N ILE A 68 -2.87 -8.63 6.98
CA ILE A 68 -3.52 -7.48 6.36
C ILE A 68 -2.75 -6.20 6.71
N LEU A 69 -2.37 -6.02 7.97
CA LEU A 69 -1.61 -4.85 8.41
C LEU A 69 -0.27 -4.74 7.70
N GLU A 70 0.44 -5.85 7.55
CA GLU A 70 1.73 -5.87 6.84
C GLU A 70 1.55 -5.49 5.37
N LEU A 71 0.53 -6.04 4.72
CA LEU A 71 0.27 -5.78 3.31
C LEU A 71 -0.15 -4.32 3.08
N VAL A 72 -1.00 -3.78 3.95
CA VAL A 72 -1.43 -2.38 3.88
C VAL A 72 -0.24 -1.45 4.11
N ASN A 73 0.64 -1.80 5.04
CA ASN A 73 1.86 -1.03 5.27
C ASN A 73 2.78 -1.03 4.04
N ASP A 74 2.92 -2.16 3.37
CA ASP A 74 3.67 -2.24 2.12
C ASP A 74 3.03 -1.37 1.04
N ALA A 75 1.71 -1.42 0.92
CA ALA A 75 0.99 -0.57 -0.03
C ALA A 75 1.25 0.91 0.24
N TRP A 76 1.23 1.31 1.50
CA TRP A 76 1.52 2.68 1.90
C TRP A 76 2.91 3.13 1.44
N ASN A 77 3.89 2.26 1.55
CA ASN A 77 5.27 2.57 1.21
C ASN A 77 5.56 2.55 -0.29
N TYR A 78 4.83 1.76 -1.08
CA TYR A 78 5.14 1.57 -2.49
C TYR A 78 4.17 2.24 -3.46
N PHE A 79 2.98 2.66 -2.99
CA PHE A 79 2.00 3.34 -3.83
C PHE A 79 2.21 4.85 -3.82
N PRO A 80 1.82 5.55 -4.91
CA PRO A 80 1.99 7.01 -4.98
C PRO A 80 1.16 7.78 -3.97
N HIS A 81 1.70 8.90 -3.51
CA HIS A 81 1.02 9.86 -2.62
C HIS A 81 1.06 11.25 -3.25
N LYS A 82 -0.07 11.92 -3.28
CA LYS A 82 -0.19 13.26 -3.83
C LYS A 82 0.68 14.27 -3.09
N ILE A 83 0.76 14.14 -1.77
CA ILE A 83 1.47 15.07 -0.90
C ILE A 83 2.98 15.11 -1.17
N ILE A 84 3.53 14.08 -1.79
CA ILE A 84 4.94 14.03 -2.18
C ILE A 84 5.11 13.98 -3.70
N GLY A 85 4.22 14.69 -4.41
CA GLY A 85 4.33 14.90 -5.85
C GLY A 85 3.99 13.68 -6.69
N GLY A 86 3.19 12.75 -6.16
CA GLY A 86 2.81 11.53 -6.88
C GLY A 86 3.85 10.42 -6.79
N LEU A 87 4.87 10.59 -5.95
CA LEU A 87 5.85 9.53 -5.69
C LEU A 87 5.40 8.67 -4.52
N SER A 88 5.96 7.47 -4.44
CA SER A 88 5.80 6.64 -3.25
C SER A 88 6.85 7.01 -2.21
N PRO A 89 6.62 6.72 -0.93
CA PRO A 89 7.67 6.89 0.09
C PRO A 89 8.96 6.16 -0.27
N ALA A 90 8.87 4.96 -0.86
CA ALA A 90 10.04 4.22 -1.30
C ALA A 90 10.83 4.98 -2.36
N GLU A 91 10.14 5.63 -3.31
CA GLU A 91 10.78 6.45 -4.33
C GLU A 91 11.47 7.67 -3.73
N LYS A 92 10.87 8.29 -2.71
CA LYS A 92 11.49 9.40 -1.99
C LYS A 92 12.75 8.97 -1.26
N ILE A 93 12.74 7.80 -0.64
CA ILE A 93 13.91 7.24 0.03
C ILE A 93 15.04 7.01 -0.99
N LEU A 94 14.70 6.43 -2.14
CA LEU A 94 15.68 6.18 -3.20
C LEU A 94 16.29 7.49 -3.71
N GLU A 95 15.45 8.49 -3.94
CA GLU A 95 15.90 9.81 -4.38
C GLU A 95 16.86 10.43 -3.38
N TYR A 96 16.53 10.32 -2.10
CA TYR A 96 17.38 10.82 -1.02
C TYR A 96 18.72 10.09 -0.97
N GLN A 97 18.72 8.77 -1.14
CA GLN A 97 19.95 7.95 -1.14
C GLN A 97 20.88 8.33 -2.31
N ASN A 98 20.31 8.74 -3.44
CA ASN A 98 21.08 9.06 -4.65
C ASN A 98 21.57 10.49 -4.70
N ARG A 99 21.30 11.29 -3.68
CA ARG A 99 21.72 12.69 -3.63
C ARG A 99 23.20 12.90 -3.32
N ASN A 100 23.88 11.87 -2.91
CA ASN A 100 25.32 11.99 -2.59
C ASN A 100 26.15 11.68 -3.82
#